data_52e2b0ba69eca2984c5968d883354c85
#
_entry.id   52e2b0ba69eca2984c5968d883354c85
#
_cell.length_a   1.000
_cell.length_b   1.000
_cell.length_c   1.000
_cell.angle_alpha   90.00
_cell.angle_beta   90.00
_cell.angle_gamma   90.00
#
_symmetry.space_group_name_H-M   'P 1'
#
loop_
_entity.id
_entity.type
_entity.pdbx_description
1 polymer ?
#
loop_
_entity_poly.entity_id
_entity_poly.type
_entity_poly.pdbx_seq_one_letter_code
_entity_poly.pdbx_strand_id
1 'polypeptide(L)'
;DSYTGTGSGFALSSDGYIATCNHVTEDAKHIQVTGINGDFTRFYNAQVILSDPMTDLSVIKINDPEFKTLGEVNYDLRPDVPVEGEPCYAIGYPRADLLGDNVKVTNGIISAVNAGKAGPVFCQISVPVTYGNSGGPLIDGNGNVLGIISAGYGDKAGYMANLAVKASYLKLLLESDPVLRKLTFKPILVKRSLTEIVRQVKDNVYLIKVSNSEPESSKNNIVTDKSINSIPRPELQDNGNRVSVLYEVKEKH
;
A
#
# COMPACT_ATOMS: atom_id res chain seq x y z
N ASP A 1 -1.06 -16.27 -13.50
CA ASP A 1 -0.42 -14.98 -13.77
C ASP A 1 0.69 -14.80 -12.74
N SER A 2 1.95 -14.86 -13.19
CA SER A 2 3.09 -14.71 -12.29
C SER A 2 3.41 -13.21 -12.12
N TYR A 3 2.88 -12.62 -11.05
CA TYR A 3 3.32 -11.30 -10.64
C TYR A 3 4.75 -11.39 -10.08
N THR A 4 5.59 -10.41 -10.41
CA THR A 4 6.96 -10.31 -9.89
C THR A 4 7.03 -9.53 -8.59
N GLY A 5 5.99 -8.73 -8.30
CA GLY A 5 5.91 -7.93 -7.08
C GLY A 5 4.49 -7.44 -6.77
N THR A 6 4.30 -7.04 -5.52
CA THR A 6 3.07 -6.42 -5.04
C THR A 6 3.37 -5.25 -4.13
N GLY A 7 2.48 -4.27 -4.13
CA GLY A 7 2.51 -3.11 -3.24
C GLY A 7 1.11 -2.60 -2.95
N SER A 8 1.05 -1.52 -2.23
CA SER A 8 -0.17 -0.75 -1.98
C SER A 8 -0.12 0.58 -2.72
N GLY A 9 -1.27 1.19 -2.93
CA GLY A 9 -1.39 2.55 -3.42
C GLY A 9 -2.68 3.16 -2.93
N PHE A 10 -2.81 4.48 -3.01
CA PHE A 10 -4.02 5.17 -2.58
C PHE A 10 -4.42 6.27 -3.57
N ALA A 11 -5.72 6.53 -3.67
CA ALA A 11 -6.28 7.49 -4.60
C ALA A 11 -5.76 8.92 -4.33
N LEU A 12 -5.42 9.64 -5.39
CA LEU A 12 -5.18 11.09 -5.36
C LEU A 12 -6.40 11.86 -5.90
N SER A 13 -7.18 11.20 -6.75
CA SER A 13 -8.39 11.77 -7.35
C SER A 13 -9.32 10.65 -7.82
N SER A 14 -10.59 10.98 -8.00
CA SER A 14 -11.62 10.04 -8.44
C SER A 14 -11.41 9.49 -9.86
N ASP A 15 -10.65 10.20 -10.70
CA ASP A 15 -10.44 9.85 -12.11
C ASP A 15 -9.26 8.89 -12.34
N GLY A 16 -8.71 8.28 -11.27
CA GLY A 16 -7.78 7.16 -11.37
C GLY A 16 -6.30 7.47 -11.16
N TYR A 17 -5.94 8.64 -10.63
CA TYR A 17 -4.58 8.90 -10.17
C TYR A 17 -4.37 8.28 -8.79
N ILE A 18 -3.29 7.52 -8.65
CA ILE A 18 -2.94 6.74 -7.45
C ILE A 18 -1.48 7.01 -7.10
N ALA A 19 -1.21 7.34 -5.85
CA ALA A 19 0.15 7.41 -5.31
C ALA A 19 0.62 6.04 -4.83
N THR A 20 1.90 5.75 -5.04
CA THR A 20 2.59 4.55 -4.56
C THR A 20 4.10 4.82 -4.43
N CYS A 21 4.90 3.80 -4.11
CA CYS A 21 6.37 3.90 -4.13
C CYS A 21 6.96 3.67 -5.53
N ASN A 22 8.11 4.32 -5.79
CA ASN A 22 8.86 4.10 -7.02
C ASN A 22 9.35 2.64 -7.12
N HIS A 23 9.93 2.09 -6.06
CA HIS A 23 10.43 0.70 -6.06
C HIS A 23 9.33 -0.36 -6.28
N VAL A 24 8.04 -0.01 -6.14
CA VAL A 24 6.92 -0.88 -6.49
C VAL A 24 6.71 -0.91 -8.01
N THR A 25 6.95 0.21 -8.69
CA THR A 25 6.63 0.39 -10.12
C THR A 25 7.85 0.42 -11.03
N GLU A 26 9.06 0.56 -10.48
CA GLU A 26 10.29 0.57 -11.26
C GLU A 26 10.47 -0.77 -11.99
N ASP A 27 10.93 -0.71 -13.23
CA ASP A 27 11.12 -1.87 -14.12
C ASP A 27 9.85 -2.68 -14.42
N ALA A 28 8.67 -2.26 -13.93
CA ALA A 28 7.42 -2.93 -14.21
C ALA A 28 6.98 -2.68 -15.68
N LYS A 29 6.84 -3.75 -16.47
CA LYS A 29 6.23 -3.67 -17.80
C LYS A 29 4.71 -3.57 -17.72
N HIS A 30 4.12 -4.22 -16.73
CA HIS A 30 2.69 -4.23 -16.51
C HIS A 30 2.39 -3.89 -15.06
N ILE A 31 1.49 -2.95 -14.87
CA ILE A 31 0.98 -2.53 -13.57
C ILE A 31 -0.52 -2.75 -13.57
N GLN A 32 -1.01 -3.44 -12.57
CA GLN A 32 -2.43 -3.72 -12.38
C GLN A 32 -2.88 -3.25 -10.99
N VAL A 33 -4.05 -2.62 -10.96
CA VAL A 33 -4.71 -2.16 -9.75
C VAL A 33 -5.96 -3.00 -9.52
N THR A 34 -6.13 -3.51 -8.29
CA THR A 34 -7.30 -4.28 -7.90
C THR A 34 -7.82 -3.82 -6.53
N GLY A 35 -9.03 -4.25 -6.17
CA GLY A 35 -9.68 -3.85 -4.91
C GLY A 35 -10.49 -2.56 -5.04
N ILE A 36 -10.71 -2.03 -6.24
CA ILE A 36 -11.57 -0.87 -6.48
C ILE A 36 -13.01 -1.25 -6.12
N ASN A 37 -13.64 -0.47 -5.25
CA ASN A 37 -14.95 -0.76 -4.67
C ASN A 37 -15.02 -2.12 -3.93
N GLY A 38 -13.88 -2.62 -3.44
CA GLY A 38 -13.79 -3.93 -2.77
C GLY A 38 -13.83 -5.13 -3.73
N ASP A 39 -13.77 -4.91 -5.04
CA ASP A 39 -13.75 -5.98 -6.04
C ASP A 39 -12.31 -6.40 -6.36
N PHE A 40 -11.90 -7.57 -5.89
CA PHE A 40 -10.60 -8.17 -6.15
C PHE A 40 -10.61 -9.18 -7.32
N THR A 41 -11.76 -9.38 -7.94
CA THR A 41 -11.88 -10.22 -9.14
C THR A 41 -11.55 -9.45 -10.41
N ARG A 42 -11.57 -8.12 -10.34
CA ARG A 42 -11.24 -7.19 -11.42
C ARG A 42 -9.86 -6.58 -11.26
N PHE A 43 -9.15 -6.48 -12.38
CA PHE A 43 -7.85 -5.82 -12.49
C PHE A 43 -7.96 -4.71 -13.53
N TYR A 44 -7.41 -3.55 -13.22
CA TYR A 44 -7.35 -2.42 -14.13
C TYR A 44 -5.90 -2.12 -14.46
N ASN A 45 -5.58 -2.03 -15.75
CA ASN A 45 -4.26 -1.67 -16.20
C ASN A 45 -3.96 -0.21 -15.85
N ALA A 46 -2.74 0.04 -15.43
CA ALA A 46 -2.27 1.37 -15.08
C ALA A 46 -0.89 1.62 -15.67
N GLN A 47 -0.52 2.90 -15.79
CA GLN A 47 0.78 3.33 -16.26
C GLN A 47 1.38 4.36 -15.31
N VAL A 48 2.71 4.39 -15.22
CA VAL A 48 3.42 5.42 -14.47
C VAL A 48 3.28 6.75 -15.22
N ILE A 49 2.81 7.79 -14.50
CA ILE A 49 2.72 9.16 -15.02
C ILE A 49 3.89 9.99 -14.52
N LEU A 50 4.30 9.77 -13.29
CA LEU A 50 5.33 10.54 -12.61
C LEU A 50 6.05 9.64 -11.61
N SER A 51 7.37 9.71 -11.58
CA SER A 51 8.15 8.99 -10.58
C SER A 51 9.41 9.75 -10.21
N ASP A 52 9.85 9.56 -8.97
CA ASP A 52 11.09 10.10 -8.45
C ASP A 52 11.80 9.02 -7.61
N PRO A 53 12.85 8.39 -8.17
CA PRO A 53 13.62 7.38 -7.45
C PRO A 53 14.33 7.93 -6.20
N MET A 54 14.63 9.24 -6.14
CA MET A 54 15.34 9.83 -5.00
C MET A 54 14.44 9.93 -3.76
N THR A 55 13.16 10.16 -3.97
CA THR A 55 12.16 10.22 -2.89
C THR A 55 11.38 8.92 -2.75
N ASP A 56 11.64 7.92 -3.60
CA ASP A 56 10.89 6.66 -3.67
C ASP A 56 9.39 6.87 -3.89
N LEU A 57 9.01 7.84 -4.71
CA LEU A 57 7.60 8.15 -5.01
C LEU A 57 7.26 7.86 -6.46
N SER A 58 6.05 7.37 -6.69
CA SER A 58 5.47 7.18 -8.01
C SER A 58 3.99 7.55 -8.01
N VAL A 59 3.53 8.12 -9.11
CA VAL A 59 2.11 8.33 -9.40
C VAL A 59 1.76 7.54 -10.64
N ILE A 60 0.79 6.65 -10.49
CA ILE A 60 0.24 5.88 -11.59
C ILE A 60 -1.15 6.39 -11.95
N LYS A 61 -1.54 6.17 -13.20
CA LYS A 61 -2.88 6.48 -13.72
C LYS A 61 -3.49 5.20 -14.26
N ILE A 62 -4.71 4.89 -13.86
CA ILE A 62 -5.47 3.82 -14.49
C ILE A 62 -5.71 4.19 -15.95
N ASN A 63 -5.28 3.33 -16.85
CA ASN A 63 -5.44 3.44 -18.29
C ASN A 63 -6.12 2.16 -18.82
N ASP A 64 -7.39 2.03 -18.48
CA ASP A 64 -8.19 0.87 -18.80
C ASP A 64 -9.57 1.35 -19.31
N PRO A 65 -10.06 0.89 -20.48
CA PRO A 65 -11.32 1.36 -21.05
C PRO A 65 -12.55 1.01 -20.22
N GLU A 66 -12.46 0.01 -19.36
CA GLU A 66 -13.56 -0.38 -18.46
C GLU A 66 -13.58 0.39 -17.16
N PHE A 67 -12.50 1.12 -16.86
CA PHE A 67 -12.43 1.94 -15.65
C PHE A 67 -13.38 3.14 -15.73
N LYS A 68 -14.09 3.40 -14.64
CA LYS A 68 -15.02 4.54 -14.57
C LYS A 68 -14.57 5.56 -13.54
N THR A 69 -14.36 5.15 -12.30
CA THR A 69 -13.97 6.05 -11.21
C THR A 69 -13.46 5.27 -10.01
N LEU A 70 -12.59 5.90 -9.22
CA LEU A 70 -12.18 5.43 -7.89
C LEU A 70 -13.20 5.79 -6.80
N GLY A 71 -14.27 6.52 -7.15
CA GLY A 71 -15.19 7.07 -6.17
C GLY A 71 -14.67 8.35 -5.51
N GLU A 72 -15.36 8.77 -4.46
CA GLU A 72 -14.97 9.95 -3.69
C GLU A 72 -13.74 9.66 -2.82
N VAL A 73 -12.77 10.60 -2.81
CA VAL A 73 -11.59 10.54 -1.95
C VAL A 73 -11.90 11.30 -0.67
N ASN A 74 -12.02 10.57 0.44
CA ASN A 74 -12.50 11.08 1.73
C ASN A 74 -11.39 11.39 2.74
N TYR A 75 -10.20 11.66 2.28
CA TYR A 75 -9.04 12.11 3.04
C TYR A 75 -8.29 13.19 2.27
N ASP A 76 -7.30 13.78 2.92
CA ASP A 76 -6.50 14.82 2.29
C ASP A 76 -5.00 14.61 2.59
N LEU A 77 -4.13 15.28 1.85
CA LEU A 77 -2.71 15.31 2.18
C LEU A 77 -2.44 16.35 3.26
N ARG A 78 -1.65 15.96 4.26
CA ARG A 78 -1.10 16.89 5.25
C ARG A 78 0.39 17.06 5.02
N PRO A 79 0.79 18.13 4.28
CA PRO A 79 2.18 18.33 3.90
C PRO A 79 3.06 18.91 5.01
N ASP A 80 2.52 19.13 6.20
CA ASP A 80 3.27 19.61 7.35
C ASP A 80 4.32 18.58 7.76
N VAL A 81 5.38 19.07 8.41
CA VAL A 81 6.38 18.18 8.99
C VAL A 81 5.73 17.42 10.15
N PRO A 82 5.77 16.09 10.17
CA PRO A 82 5.25 15.30 11.29
C PRO A 82 6.05 15.59 12.57
N VAL A 83 5.47 15.26 13.72
CA VAL A 83 6.09 15.48 15.04
C VAL A 83 6.37 14.13 15.70
N GLU A 84 7.53 14.01 16.37
CA GLU A 84 7.87 12.82 17.14
C GLU A 84 6.80 12.53 18.22
N GLY A 85 6.43 11.27 18.35
CA GLY A 85 5.37 10.82 19.26
C GLY A 85 3.95 10.97 18.68
N GLU A 86 3.78 11.58 17.51
CA GLU A 86 2.48 11.69 16.86
C GLU A 86 1.93 10.32 16.49
N PRO A 87 0.68 9.96 16.87
CA PRO A 87 0.04 8.72 16.48
C PRO A 87 -0.15 8.64 14.96
N CYS A 88 0.17 7.49 14.39
CA CYS A 88 -0.03 7.25 12.97
C CYS A 88 -0.44 5.81 12.67
N TYR A 89 -1.07 5.61 11.51
CA TYR A 89 -1.68 4.36 11.11
C TYR A 89 -1.29 4.04 9.68
N ALA A 90 -0.77 2.82 9.43
CA ALA A 90 -0.57 2.32 8.07
C ALA A 90 -1.79 1.54 7.62
N ILE A 91 -2.23 1.78 6.39
CA ILE A 91 -3.35 1.08 5.75
C ILE A 91 -2.83 0.52 4.43
N GLY A 92 -2.95 -0.81 4.22
CA GLY A 92 -2.41 -1.43 3.02
C GLY A 92 -2.66 -2.93 2.93
N TYR A 93 -1.92 -3.59 2.03
CA TYR A 93 -2.06 -5.00 1.70
C TYR A 93 -0.76 -5.79 1.99
N PRO A 94 -0.33 -5.87 3.27
CA PRO A 94 0.86 -6.62 3.62
C PRO A 94 0.67 -8.10 3.28
N ARG A 95 1.67 -8.68 2.58
CA ARG A 95 1.68 -10.11 2.26
C ARG A 95 0.32 -10.61 1.77
N ALA A 96 -0.25 -9.95 0.74
CA ALA A 96 -1.53 -10.34 0.16
C ALA A 96 -1.53 -11.81 -0.33
N ASP A 97 -0.34 -12.32 -0.71
CA ASP A 97 -0.07 -13.71 -1.05
C ASP A 97 -0.38 -14.68 0.10
N LEU A 98 -0.18 -14.25 1.34
CA LEU A 98 -0.34 -15.06 2.55
C LEU A 98 -1.56 -14.67 3.38
N LEU A 99 -1.81 -13.37 3.51
CA LEU A 99 -2.82 -12.82 4.41
C LEU A 99 -4.15 -12.48 3.70
N GLY A 100 -4.23 -12.74 2.38
CA GLY A 100 -5.39 -12.47 1.55
C GLY A 100 -5.62 -10.99 1.25
N ASP A 101 -6.61 -10.74 0.42
CA ASP A 101 -6.86 -9.46 -0.24
C ASP A 101 -7.58 -8.41 0.65
N ASN A 102 -7.84 -8.70 1.91
CA ASN A 102 -8.41 -7.70 2.82
C ASN A 102 -7.35 -6.67 3.22
N VAL A 103 -7.72 -5.38 3.22
CA VAL A 103 -6.87 -4.31 3.74
C VAL A 103 -6.55 -4.53 5.22
N LYS A 104 -5.31 -4.25 5.62
CA LYS A 104 -4.85 -4.33 7.02
C LYS A 104 -4.51 -2.94 7.54
N VAL A 105 -4.73 -2.77 8.83
CA VAL A 105 -4.43 -1.54 9.56
C VAL A 105 -3.47 -1.87 10.68
N THR A 106 -2.35 -1.15 10.73
CA THR A 106 -1.40 -1.21 11.84
C THR A 106 -1.17 0.18 12.40
N ASN A 107 -0.84 0.30 13.68
CA ASN A 107 -0.68 1.57 14.37
C ASN A 107 0.70 1.69 15.03
N GLY A 108 1.09 2.91 15.24
CA GLY A 108 2.32 3.29 15.92
C GLY A 108 2.42 4.80 16.07
N ILE A 109 3.65 5.28 16.14
CA ILE A 109 3.96 6.71 16.23
C ILE A 109 5.05 7.09 15.24
N ILE A 110 5.21 8.37 15.01
CA ILE A 110 6.42 8.94 14.41
C ILE A 110 7.55 8.79 15.42
N SER A 111 8.53 7.95 15.13
CA SER A 111 9.67 7.70 16.02
C SER A 111 10.76 8.75 15.87
N ALA A 112 10.99 9.24 14.64
CA ALA A 112 11.89 10.34 14.33
C ALA A 112 11.46 11.02 13.04
N VAL A 113 11.54 12.35 13.02
CA VAL A 113 11.19 13.18 11.84
C VAL A 113 12.20 12.99 10.71
N ASN A 114 13.45 12.66 11.04
CA ASN A 114 14.50 12.39 10.07
C ASN A 114 15.06 10.98 10.30
N ALA A 115 15.13 10.21 9.23
CA ALA A 115 15.55 8.81 9.29
C ALA A 115 17.08 8.62 9.17
N GLY A 116 17.86 9.48 9.77
CA GLY A 116 19.32 9.38 9.82
C GLY A 116 19.95 9.29 8.41
N LYS A 117 20.62 8.17 8.11
CA LYS A 117 21.28 7.95 6.81
C LYS A 117 20.30 7.85 5.63
N ALA A 118 19.06 7.54 5.85
CA ALA A 118 18.03 7.55 4.81
C ALA A 118 17.63 8.97 4.38
N GLY A 119 18.05 9.98 5.13
CA GLY A 119 17.91 11.39 4.77
C GLY A 119 16.59 12.04 5.23
N PRO A 120 16.42 13.33 4.91
CA PRO A 120 15.30 14.14 5.39
C PRO A 120 13.98 13.83 4.69
N VAL A 121 13.98 13.12 3.60
CA VAL A 121 12.80 12.67 2.84
C VAL A 121 11.93 11.78 3.72
N PHE A 122 12.58 10.90 4.49
CA PHE A 122 11.93 9.88 5.28
C PHE A 122 11.76 10.29 6.74
N CYS A 123 10.68 9.86 7.35
CA CYS A 123 10.54 9.75 8.79
C CYS A 123 10.60 8.28 9.22
N GLN A 124 11.12 8.04 10.43
CA GLN A 124 11.09 6.73 11.06
C GLN A 124 9.76 6.56 11.79
N ILE A 125 9.17 5.39 11.68
CA ILE A 125 7.90 5.04 12.32
C ILE A 125 8.04 3.75 13.14
N SER A 126 7.23 3.63 14.20
CA SER A 126 7.12 2.39 14.97
C SER A 126 6.01 1.47 14.46
N VAL A 127 5.26 1.90 13.45
CA VAL A 127 4.19 1.11 12.84
C VAL A 127 4.79 -0.17 12.24
N PRO A 128 4.27 -1.36 12.58
CA PRO A 128 4.70 -2.59 11.94
C PRO A 128 4.37 -2.57 10.45
N VAL A 129 5.38 -2.69 9.61
CA VAL A 129 5.24 -2.77 8.15
C VAL A 129 6.01 -3.96 7.60
N THR A 130 5.55 -4.51 6.49
CA THR A 130 6.18 -5.63 5.78
C THR A 130 5.91 -5.49 4.29
N TYR A 131 6.47 -6.41 3.49
CA TYR A 131 6.24 -6.47 2.04
C TYR A 131 4.75 -6.35 1.70
N GLY A 132 4.44 -5.52 0.71
CA GLY A 132 3.08 -5.20 0.29
C GLY A 132 2.48 -3.95 0.95
N ASN A 133 3.00 -3.47 2.09
CA ASN A 133 2.61 -2.17 2.65
C ASN A 133 3.18 -0.98 1.85
N SER A 134 4.31 -1.18 1.14
CA SER A 134 4.98 -0.15 0.35
C SER A 134 4.01 0.54 -0.61
N GLY A 135 4.00 1.87 -0.60
CA GLY A 135 3.09 2.71 -1.37
C GLY A 135 1.75 2.98 -0.70
N GLY A 136 1.40 2.27 0.38
CA GLY A 136 0.21 2.55 1.16
C GLY A 136 0.32 3.85 1.97
N PRO A 137 -0.83 4.48 2.32
CA PRO A 137 -0.82 5.71 3.09
C PRO A 137 -0.47 5.48 4.56
N LEU A 138 0.32 6.39 5.10
CA LEU A 138 0.47 6.62 6.54
C LEU A 138 -0.49 7.73 6.94
N ILE A 139 -1.45 7.44 7.82
CA ILE A 139 -2.55 8.32 8.18
C ILE A 139 -2.35 8.90 9.57
N ASP A 140 -2.67 10.19 9.77
CA ASP A 140 -2.69 10.85 11.07
C ASP A 140 -3.98 10.59 11.86
N GLY A 141 -4.06 11.12 13.09
CA GLY A 141 -5.24 10.98 13.96
C GLY A 141 -6.49 11.74 13.51
N ASN A 142 -6.42 12.49 12.43
CA ASN A 142 -7.55 13.21 11.82
C ASN A 142 -8.04 12.55 10.52
N GLY A 143 -7.28 11.59 9.99
CA GLY A 143 -7.58 10.91 8.72
C GLY A 143 -6.91 11.52 7.51
N ASN A 144 -5.86 12.33 7.67
CA ASN A 144 -5.07 12.86 6.57
C ASN A 144 -3.89 11.94 6.26
N VAL A 145 -3.45 11.92 5.02
CA VAL A 145 -2.20 11.27 4.61
C VAL A 145 -1.02 12.10 5.08
N LEU A 146 -0.29 11.58 6.05
CA LEU A 146 0.91 12.13 6.66
C LEU A 146 2.17 11.74 5.90
N GLY A 147 2.13 10.58 5.25
CA GLY A 147 3.25 10.02 4.51
C GLY A 147 2.85 8.81 3.68
N ILE A 148 3.82 8.25 2.98
CA ILE A 148 3.72 7.06 2.16
C ILE A 148 4.64 6.00 2.76
N ILE A 149 4.10 4.82 3.08
CA ILE A 149 4.89 3.72 3.60
C ILE A 149 5.92 3.31 2.56
N SER A 150 7.19 3.45 2.90
CA SER A 150 8.30 2.87 2.15
C SER A 150 8.83 1.68 2.96
N ALA A 151 9.19 0.58 2.31
CA ALA A 151 9.62 -0.63 3.01
C ALA A 151 10.80 -0.36 3.95
N GLY A 152 10.98 -1.23 4.94
CA GLY A 152 12.00 -1.05 5.95
C GLY A 152 13.42 -0.90 5.40
N TYR A 153 14.15 0.06 5.91
CA TYR A 153 15.59 0.20 5.69
C TYR A 153 16.31 -0.76 6.64
N GLY A 154 17.01 -1.74 6.09
CA GLY A 154 17.76 -2.73 6.84
C GLY A 154 19.26 -2.66 6.59
N ASP A 155 20.03 -3.05 7.56
CA ASP A 155 21.48 -3.26 7.41
C ASP A 155 21.84 -4.76 7.41
N LYS A 156 23.11 -5.05 7.09
CA LYS A 156 23.63 -6.44 7.11
C LYS A 156 23.64 -7.07 8.50
N ALA A 157 23.46 -6.28 9.56
CA ALA A 157 23.39 -6.74 10.93
C ALA A 157 21.95 -7.14 11.37
N GLY A 158 20.98 -7.03 10.46
CA GLY A 158 19.58 -7.42 10.70
C GLY A 158 18.73 -6.34 11.39
N TYR A 159 19.25 -5.12 11.53
CA TYR A 159 18.45 -4.00 12.01
C TYR A 159 17.49 -3.55 10.91
N MET A 160 16.21 -3.44 11.27
CA MET A 160 15.17 -2.97 10.36
C MET A 160 14.53 -1.72 10.93
N ALA A 161 14.61 -0.60 10.20
CA ALA A 161 13.86 0.61 10.50
C ALA A 161 12.66 0.71 9.56
N ASN A 162 11.49 0.89 10.11
CA ASN A 162 10.28 1.16 9.31
C ASN A 162 10.26 2.64 8.93
N LEU A 163 10.10 2.94 7.66
CA LEU A 163 10.18 4.29 7.11
C LEU A 163 8.91 4.66 6.36
N ALA A 164 8.64 5.96 6.34
CA ALA A 164 7.64 6.55 5.47
C ALA A 164 8.21 7.81 4.81
N VAL A 165 7.92 8.00 3.52
CA VAL A 165 8.16 9.25 2.81
C VAL A 165 7.17 10.28 3.30
N LYS A 166 7.62 11.48 3.68
CA LYS A 166 6.74 12.55 4.14
C LYS A 166 5.82 13.03 3.03
N ALA A 167 4.56 13.31 3.33
CA ALA A 167 3.56 13.76 2.35
C ALA A 167 3.95 15.07 1.66
N SER A 168 4.80 15.90 2.29
CA SER A 168 5.35 17.12 1.66
C SER A 168 6.12 16.83 0.37
N TYR A 169 6.85 15.70 0.29
CA TYR A 169 7.58 15.33 -0.93
C TYR A 169 6.64 14.83 -2.02
N LEU A 170 5.56 14.12 -1.66
CA LEU A 170 4.50 13.79 -2.63
C LEU A 170 3.88 15.07 -3.19
N LYS A 171 3.55 16.04 -2.35
CA LYS A 171 3.02 17.34 -2.79
C LYS A 171 3.97 18.02 -3.77
N LEU A 172 5.27 18.09 -3.47
CA LEU A 172 6.28 18.68 -4.38
C LEU A 172 6.34 17.92 -5.71
N LEU A 173 6.27 16.59 -5.68
CA LEU A 173 6.24 15.80 -6.90
C LEU A 173 4.99 16.11 -7.74
N LEU A 174 3.81 16.19 -7.13
CA LEU A 174 2.57 16.54 -7.82
C LEU A 174 2.62 17.96 -8.43
N GLU A 175 3.25 18.92 -7.75
CA GLU A 175 3.42 20.30 -8.24
C GLU A 175 4.30 20.38 -9.49
N SER A 176 5.16 19.41 -9.76
CA SER A 176 6.00 19.34 -10.96
C SER A 176 5.23 19.02 -12.24
N ASP A 177 4.02 18.43 -12.12
CA ASP A 177 3.19 18.06 -13.26
C ASP A 177 2.06 19.07 -13.53
N PRO A 178 1.84 19.51 -14.79
CA PRO A 178 0.83 20.52 -15.13
C PRO A 178 -0.62 20.14 -14.82
N VAL A 179 -0.93 18.86 -14.75
CA VAL A 179 -2.27 18.34 -14.44
C VAL A 179 -2.39 18.14 -12.93
N LEU A 180 -1.44 17.44 -12.32
CA LEU A 180 -1.49 17.04 -10.92
C LEU A 180 -1.33 18.21 -9.95
N ARG A 181 -0.60 19.27 -10.33
CA ARG A 181 -0.50 20.50 -9.54
C ARG A 181 -1.82 21.23 -9.29
N LYS A 182 -2.87 20.87 -10.04
CA LYS A 182 -4.22 21.43 -9.84
C LYS A 182 -4.98 20.74 -8.69
N LEU A 183 -4.48 19.63 -8.21
CA LEU A 183 -5.04 18.97 -7.04
C LEU A 183 -4.84 19.89 -5.82
N THR A 184 -5.92 20.19 -5.13
CA THR A 184 -5.91 21.04 -3.95
C THR A 184 -6.14 20.18 -2.72
N PHE A 185 -5.33 20.41 -1.69
CA PHE A 185 -5.38 19.64 -0.44
C PHE A 185 -5.80 20.55 0.71
N LYS A 186 -6.81 20.11 1.48
CA LYS A 186 -7.37 20.84 2.62
C LYS A 186 -7.38 19.94 3.84
N PRO A 187 -6.28 19.85 4.58
CA PRO A 187 -6.16 18.93 5.71
C PRO A 187 -7.34 19.02 6.69
N ILE A 188 -7.81 17.85 7.08
CA ILE A 188 -8.89 17.71 8.05
C ILE A 188 -8.32 18.03 9.43
N LEU A 189 -8.92 18.98 10.14
CA LEU A 189 -8.44 19.44 11.45
C LEU A 189 -9.22 18.82 12.63
N VAL A 190 -10.30 18.11 12.33
CA VAL A 190 -11.16 17.50 13.36
C VAL A 190 -10.68 16.09 13.67
N LYS A 191 -10.40 15.83 14.94
CA LYS A 191 -10.02 14.51 15.44
C LYS A 191 -11.18 13.51 15.24
N ARG A 192 -10.84 12.32 14.76
CA ARG A 192 -11.77 11.22 14.49
C ARG A 192 -11.33 9.96 15.24
N SER A 193 -12.28 9.05 15.47
CA SER A 193 -11.92 7.72 15.95
C SER A 193 -11.21 6.92 14.85
N LEU A 194 -10.32 6.01 15.24
CA LEU A 194 -9.64 5.15 14.26
C LEU A 194 -10.63 4.36 13.39
N THR A 195 -11.74 3.92 13.97
CA THR A 195 -12.78 3.20 13.23
C THR A 195 -13.41 4.05 12.12
N GLU A 196 -13.66 5.34 12.38
CA GLU A 196 -14.17 6.28 11.38
C GLU A 196 -13.14 6.53 10.28
N ILE A 197 -11.88 6.77 10.67
CA ILE A 197 -10.76 6.97 9.74
C ILE A 197 -10.65 5.76 8.79
N VAL A 198 -10.55 4.55 9.35
CA VAL A 198 -10.41 3.33 8.56
C VAL A 198 -11.59 3.15 7.60
N ARG A 199 -12.82 3.38 8.05
CA ARG A 199 -14.02 3.28 7.20
C ARG A 199 -13.98 4.24 6.01
N GLN A 200 -13.41 5.42 6.19
CA GLN A 200 -13.33 6.44 5.14
C GLN A 200 -12.17 6.22 4.16
N VAL A 201 -11.03 5.71 4.67
CA VAL A 201 -9.80 5.63 3.88
C VAL A 201 -9.66 4.31 3.13
N LYS A 202 -10.10 3.19 3.73
CA LYS A 202 -9.83 1.84 3.22
C LYS A 202 -10.31 1.60 1.79
N ASP A 203 -11.44 2.20 1.39
CA ASP A 203 -12.04 2.00 0.07
C ASP A 203 -11.29 2.76 -1.05
N ASN A 204 -10.36 3.65 -0.66
CA ASN A 204 -9.45 4.36 -1.56
C ASN A 204 -7.99 3.86 -1.47
N VAL A 205 -7.75 2.70 -0.85
CA VAL A 205 -6.44 2.02 -0.81
C VAL A 205 -6.53 0.75 -1.63
N TYR A 206 -5.57 0.54 -2.53
CA TYR A 206 -5.61 -0.50 -3.56
C TYR A 206 -4.41 -1.41 -3.48
N LEU A 207 -4.60 -2.66 -3.88
CA LEU A 207 -3.50 -3.60 -4.12
C LEU A 207 -2.95 -3.37 -5.53
N ILE A 208 -1.66 -3.12 -5.61
CA ILE A 208 -0.92 -2.97 -6.86
C ILE A 208 -0.16 -4.26 -7.10
N LYS A 209 -0.29 -4.81 -8.30
CA LYS A 209 0.43 -5.98 -8.77
C LYS A 209 1.27 -5.58 -9.97
N VAL A 210 2.53 -6.00 -10.00
CA VAL A 210 3.46 -5.67 -11.08
C VAL A 210 4.06 -6.92 -11.70
N SER A 211 4.32 -6.87 -13.01
CA SER A 211 4.95 -7.96 -13.76
C SER A 211 5.97 -7.42 -14.75
N ASN A 212 7.08 -8.14 -14.89
CA ASN A 212 8.14 -7.86 -15.86
C ASN A 212 8.03 -8.72 -17.11
N SER A 213 7.09 -9.69 -17.14
CA SER A 213 6.78 -10.52 -18.30
C SER A 213 5.58 -9.98 -19.07
N GLU A 214 5.55 -10.17 -20.42
CA GLU A 214 4.36 -9.91 -21.20
C GLU A 214 3.19 -10.77 -20.69
N PRO A 215 1.96 -10.21 -20.56
CA PRO A 215 0.80 -11.02 -20.21
C PRO A 215 0.59 -12.08 -21.29
N GLU A 216 0.47 -13.32 -20.89
CA GLU A 216 -0.05 -14.32 -21.82
C GLU A 216 -1.42 -13.82 -22.30
N SER A 217 -1.55 -13.66 -23.62
CA SER A 217 -2.74 -13.10 -24.27
C SER A 217 -4.00 -13.69 -23.66
N SER A 218 -4.87 -12.82 -23.17
CA SER A 218 -6.15 -13.11 -22.53
C SER A 218 -6.99 -14.06 -23.38
N LYS A 219 -6.82 -15.36 -23.19
CA LYS A 219 -7.86 -16.32 -23.50
C LYS A 219 -8.81 -16.29 -22.32
N ASN A 220 -10.03 -15.82 -22.57
CA ASN A 220 -11.17 -15.94 -21.68
C ASN A 220 -11.25 -17.35 -21.09
N ASN A 221 -10.68 -17.55 -19.91
CA ASN A 221 -10.93 -18.74 -19.13
C ASN A 221 -11.84 -18.31 -17.98
N ILE A 222 -13.14 -18.53 -18.21
CA ILE A 222 -14.09 -18.72 -17.11
C ILE A 222 -13.56 -19.91 -16.32
N VAL A 223 -12.86 -19.66 -15.24
CA VAL A 223 -12.47 -20.68 -14.26
C VAL A 223 -13.74 -21.05 -13.51
N THR A 224 -14.40 -22.11 -13.96
CA THR A 224 -15.39 -22.80 -13.14
C THR A 224 -14.64 -23.46 -11.99
N ASP A 225 -14.77 -22.86 -10.82
CA ASP A 225 -14.23 -23.36 -9.57
C ASP A 225 -14.75 -24.76 -9.25
N LYS A 226 -13.90 -25.75 -9.37
CA LYS A 226 -14.11 -27.13 -8.91
C LYS A 226 -12.91 -27.70 -8.14
N SER A 227 -12.33 -26.92 -7.25
CA SER A 227 -11.29 -27.44 -6.34
C SER A 227 -11.23 -26.77 -4.96
N ILE A 228 -12.38 -26.49 -4.35
CA ILE A 228 -12.44 -26.16 -2.93
C ILE A 228 -12.83 -27.45 -2.18
N ASN A 229 -11.96 -28.46 -2.20
CA ASN A 229 -12.09 -29.60 -1.31
C ASN A 229 -10.75 -30.30 -1.08
N SER A 230 -9.80 -29.62 -0.46
CA SER A 230 -8.71 -30.27 0.30
C SER A 230 -7.81 -29.25 1.00
N ILE A 231 -8.37 -28.50 1.94
CA ILE A 231 -7.54 -27.90 2.99
C ILE A 231 -7.62 -28.91 4.16
N PRO A 232 -6.53 -29.55 4.56
CA PRO A 232 -6.52 -30.37 5.75
C PRO A 232 -6.84 -29.48 6.96
N ARG A 233 -7.86 -29.83 7.72
CA ARG A 233 -8.11 -29.17 9.01
C ARG A 233 -6.95 -29.52 9.94
N PRO A 234 -6.34 -28.52 10.64
CA PRO A 234 -5.33 -28.82 11.63
C PRO A 234 -5.95 -29.66 12.74
N GLU A 235 -5.32 -30.80 13.06
CA GLU A 235 -5.67 -31.58 14.24
C GLU A 235 -5.18 -30.83 15.49
N LEU A 236 -6.10 -30.55 16.40
CA LEU A 236 -5.78 -29.96 17.70
C LEU A 236 -5.29 -31.10 18.60
N GLN A 237 -4.00 -31.13 18.90
CA GLN A 237 -3.48 -31.95 19.98
C GLN A 237 -3.51 -31.15 21.29
N ASP A 238 -4.37 -31.56 22.19
CA ASP A 238 -4.47 -31.01 23.54
C ASP A 238 -3.40 -31.68 24.45
N ASN A 239 -2.32 -30.94 24.70
CA ASN A 239 -1.27 -31.33 25.65
C ASN A 239 -1.37 -30.53 26.95
N GLY A 240 -2.56 -30.40 27.51
CA GLY A 240 -2.83 -30.05 28.90
C GLY A 240 -2.10 -28.87 29.50
N ASN A 241 -1.84 -27.75 28.77
CA ASN A 241 -1.59 -26.41 29.29
C ASN A 241 -0.99 -25.37 28.31
N ARG A 242 -0.82 -25.70 27.02
CA ARG A 242 -0.48 -24.73 25.99
C ARG A 242 -0.96 -25.21 24.62
N VAL A 243 -1.76 -24.41 23.96
CA VAL A 243 -2.09 -24.59 22.52
C VAL A 243 -0.95 -23.99 21.71
N SER A 244 -0.18 -24.84 21.01
CA SER A 244 0.80 -24.40 20.01
C SER A 244 0.34 -24.91 18.64
N VAL A 245 0.30 -23.99 17.67
CA VAL A 245 0.02 -24.33 16.27
C VAL A 245 1.36 -24.47 15.55
N LEU A 246 1.71 -25.68 15.15
CA LEU A 246 2.90 -25.96 14.34
C LEU A 246 2.49 -26.02 12.86
N TYR A 247 3.08 -25.17 12.04
CA TYR A 247 2.98 -25.24 10.58
C TYR A 247 4.22 -25.98 10.04
N GLU A 248 4.01 -27.10 9.41
CA GLU A 248 5.06 -27.78 8.63
C GLU A 248 5.14 -27.16 7.24
N VAL A 249 6.19 -26.40 6.97
CA VAL A 249 6.51 -25.92 5.62
C VAL A 249 7.29 -27.02 4.90
N LYS A 250 6.65 -27.72 3.98
CA LYS A 250 7.36 -28.62 3.05
C LYS A 250 7.99 -27.77 1.94
N GLU A 251 9.30 -27.57 2.01
CA GLU A 251 10.09 -27.12 0.87
C GLU A 251 10.05 -28.18 -0.23
N LYS A 252 9.59 -27.81 -1.41
CA LYS A 252 9.81 -28.59 -2.62
C LYS A 252 11.11 -28.10 -3.26
N HIS A 253 12.07 -29.03 -3.36
CA HIS A 253 13.25 -28.92 -4.21
C HIS A 253 12.88 -28.84 -5.70
#